data_07bac000572e4c3a06e07222538692a6
#
_entry.id   07bac000572e4c3a06e07222538692a6
#
_cell.length_a   1.000
_cell.length_b   1.000
_cell.length_c   1.000
_cell.angle_alpha   90.00
_cell.angle_beta   90.00
_cell.angle_gamma   90.00
#
_symmetry.space_group_name_H-M   'P 1'
#
loop_
_entity.id
_entity.type
_entity.pdbx_description
1 polymer ?
#
loop_
_entity_poly.entity_id
_entity_poly.type
_entity_poly.pdbx_seq_one_letter_code
_entity_poly.pdbx_strand_id
1 'polypeptide(L)'
;ISLAVICLPLFAFLFEHFPVFPVTLITAPGILLVRCIVEWLHSGEIAEAFWSYSPEMFFHLMYGGVFAIYVRFFPIRHFRLEQFLPILGIDVISNLTEIFVRLGTDALTTAVLLRLVIVGIGRTVLAVVLLASFDAYGLSILRKDDRIRYRKLLLLTSQLKSEVIWMNKNTSRIEETMAVSYSLFNELNAKEGM
;
A
#
# COMPACT_ATOMS: atom_id res chain seq x y z
N ILE A 1 4.10 17.92 17.20
CA ILE A 1 3.98 17.39 15.81
C ILE A 1 3.15 16.11 15.89
N SER A 2 1.98 16.10 15.26
CA SER A 2 1.15 14.90 15.25
C SER A 2 1.70 13.89 14.24
N LEU A 3 2.22 12.77 14.72
CA LEU A 3 2.69 11.65 13.90
C LEU A 3 1.55 11.02 13.08
N ALA A 4 0.29 11.17 13.54
CA ALA A 4 -0.87 10.63 12.84
C ALA A 4 -1.00 11.15 11.39
N VAL A 5 -0.61 12.41 11.14
CA VAL A 5 -0.61 13.03 9.81
C VAL A 5 0.33 12.33 8.83
N ILE A 6 1.45 11.82 9.34
CA ILE A 6 2.46 11.13 8.53
C ILE A 6 2.06 9.66 8.37
N CYS A 7 1.58 9.03 9.44
CA CYS A 7 1.22 7.62 9.44
C CYS A 7 0.01 7.31 8.55
N LEU A 8 -0.98 8.21 8.48
CA LEU A 8 -2.22 7.96 7.75
C LEU A 8 -2.02 7.79 6.24
N PRO A 9 -1.28 8.67 5.53
CA PRO A 9 -0.91 8.44 4.12
C PRO A 9 -0.06 7.18 3.93
N LEU A 10 0.84 6.90 4.90
CA LEU A 10 1.68 5.71 4.84
C LEU A 10 0.86 4.42 4.93
N PHE A 11 -0.10 4.33 5.87
CA PHE A 11 -0.97 3.16 5.99
C PHE A 11 -1.91 3.02 4.79
N ALA A 12 -2.44 4.12 4.26
CA ALA A 12 -3.25 4.09 3.05
C ALA A 12 -2.46 3.61 1.81
N PHE A 13 -1.14 3.87 1.79
CA PHE A 13 -0.24 3.37 0.76
C PHE A 13 0.10 1.87 0.94
N LEU A 14 0.35 1.45 2.19
CA LEU A 14 0.75 0.06 2.49
C LEU A 14 -0.42 -0.93 2.36
N PHE A 15 -1.64 -0.50 2.67
CA PHE A 15 -2.82 -1.35 2.70
C PHE A 15 -3.86 -0.89 1.67
N GLU A 16 -4.09 -1.68 0.63
CA GLU A 16 -4.99 -1.34 -0.50
C GLU A 16 -6.43 -1.00 -0.09
N HIS A 17 -6.92 -1.57 1.02
CA HIS A 17 -8.28 -1.36 1.53
C HIS A 17 -8.28 -0.74 2.93
N PHE A 18 -7.33 0.16 3.21
CA PHE A 18 -7.22 0.79 4.53
C PHE A 18 -8.45 1.67 4.82
N PRO A 19 -9.22 1.39 5.87
CA PRO A 19 -10.43 2.12 6.21
C PRO A 19 -10.07 3.47 6.90
N VAL A 20 -9.63 4.45 6.11
CA VAL A 20 -9.13 5.74 6.60
C VAL A 20 -10.10 6.43 7.54
N PHE A 21 -11.36 6.59 7.12
CA PHE A 21 -12.37 7.32 7.90
C PHE A 21 -12.72 6.65 9.24
N PRO A 22 -13.03 5.34 9.31
CA PRO A 22 -13.24 4.66 10.59
C PRO A 22 -12.04 4.73 11.53
N VAL A 23 -10.82 4.59 10.98
CA VAL A 23 -9.60 4.69 11.80
C VAL A 23 -9.46 6.09 12.39
N THR A 24 -9.66 7.15 11.62
CA THR A 24 -9.59 8.52 12.15
C THR A 24 -10.69 8.84 13.14
N LEU A 25 -11.89 8.28 12.95
CA LEU A 25 -12.99 8.43 13.89
C LEU A 25 -12.67 7.85 15.28
N ILE A 26 -11.87 6.78 15.33
CA ILE A 26 -11.43 6.16 16.58
C ILE A 26 -10.17 6.84 17.12
N THR A 27 -9.22 7.22 16.25
CA THR A 27 -7.94 7.80 16.68
C THR A 27 -8.10 9.23 17.19
N ALA A 28 -9.02 10.03 16.65
CA ALA A 28 -9.23 11.41 17.09
C ALA A 28 -9.62 11.51 18.59
N PRO A 29 -10.67 10.83 19.09
CA PRO A 29 -10.97 10.80 20.52
C PRO A 29 -9.89 10.04 21.32
N GLY A 30 -9.25 9.03 20.74
CA GLY A 30 -8.15 8.31 21.40
C GLY A 30 -6.97 9.21 21.74
N ILE A 31 -6.55 10.08 20.82
CA ILE A 31 -5.48 11.06 21.04
C ILE A 31 -5.89 12.07 22.14
N LEU A 32 -7.13 12.55 22.09
CA LEU A 32 -7.66 13.44 23.12
C LEU A 32 -7.61 12.79 24.51
N LEU A 33 -8.07 11.54 24.62
CA LEU A 33 -8.03 10.79 25.89
C LEU A 33 -6.61 10.63 26.42
N VAL A 34 -5.68 10.22 25.58
CA VAL A 34 -4.26 10.07 25.98
C VAL A 34 -3.69 11.39 26.47
N ARG A 35 -3.96 12.49 25.78
CA ARG A 35 -3.50 13.82 26.22
C ARG A 35 -4.13 14.27 27.54
N CYS A 36 -5.43 14.07 27.71
CA CYS A 36 -6.10 14.35 28.97
C CYS A 36 -5.53 13.53 30.13
N ILE A 37 -5.21 12.24 29.90
CA ILE A 37 -4.59 11.39 30.93
C ILE A 37 -3.19 11.90 31.29
N VAL A 38 -2.36 12.23 30.28
CA VAL A 38 -1.00 12.75 30.51
C VAL A 38 -1.03 14.07 31.27
N GLU A 39 -1.92 14.99 30.88
CA GLU A 39 -2.05 16.29 31.56
C GLU A 39 -2.61 16.13 32.98
N TRP A 40 -3.58 15.24 33.17
CA TRP A 40 -4.09 14.92 34.49
C TRP A 40 -3.01 14.39 35.45
N LEU A 41 -2.15 13.53 34.93
CA LEU A 41 -1.02 13.04 35.73
C LEU A 41 -0.01 14.14 36.10
N HIS A 42 0.04 15.22 35.31
CA HIS A 42 0.97 16.31 35.52
C HIS A 42 0.38 17.44 36.32
N SER A 43 -0.85 17.90 36.02
CA SER A 43 -1.51 19.08 36.63
C SER A 43 -2.63 18.72 37.60
N GLY A 44 -3.19 17.52 37.53
CA GLY A 44 -4.35 17.09 38.30
C GLY A 44 -5.70 17.59 37.77
N GLU A 45 -5.75 18.41 36.72
CA GLU A 45 -6.96 19.06 36.20
C GLU A 45 -7.39 18.50 34.83
N ILE A 46 -8.37 17.60 34.83
CA ILE A 46 -8.88 16.96 33.58
C ILE A 46 -9.70 17.96 32.75
N ALA A 47 -10.48 18.83 33.38
CA ALA A 47 -11.40 19.74 32.69
C ALA A 47 -10.65 20.76 31.82
N GLU A 48 -9.58 21.35 32.34
CA GLU A 48 -8.73 22.27 31.58
C GLU A 48 -8.03 21.56 30.41
N ALA A 49 -7.50 20.37 30.65
CA ALA A 49 -6.90 19.53 29.62
C ALA A 49 -7.90 19.27 28.49
N PHE A 50 -9.11 18.86 28.81
CA PHE A 50 -10.14 18.58 27.82
C PHE A 50 -10.43 19.78 26.92
N TRP A 51 -10.67 20.97 27.51
CA TRP A 51 -10.95 22.18 26.74
C TRP A 51 -9.73 22.63 25.92
N SER A 52 -8.52 22.47 26.43
CA SER A 52 -7.29 22.85 25.76
C SER A 52 -6.99 21.99 24.53
N TYR A 53 -7.26 20.67 24.60
CA TYR A 53 -6.94 19.73 23.54
C TYR A 53 -8.11 19.35 22.64
N SER A 54 -9.35 19.74 22.98
CA SER A 54 -10.52 19.46 22.13
C SER A 54 -10.41 20.00 20.69
N PRO A 55 -9.78 21.17 20.39
CA PRO A 55 -9.60 21.62 19.01
C PRO A 55 -8.74 20.67 18.15
N GLU A 56 -7.80 19.93 18.73
CA GLU A 56 -7.01 18.96 17.99
C GLU A 56 -7.83 17.78 17.47
N MET A 57 -8.91 17.43 18.15
CA MET A 57 -9.85 16.41 17.66
C MET A 57 -10.45 16.83 16.32
N PHE A 58 -10.81 18.11 16.15
CA PHE A 58 -11.32 18.63 14.88
C PHE A 58 -10.29 18.57 13.77
N PHE A 59 -9.01 18.83 14.08
CA PHE A 59 -7.92 18.62 13.12
C PHE A 59 -7.89 17.19 12.60
N HIS A 60 -7.89 16.19 13.49
CA HIS A 60 -7.80 14.79 13.10
C HIS A 60 -9.03 14.33 12.31
N LEU A 61 -10.22 14.76 12.69
CA LEU A 61 -11.46 14.44 11.98
C LEU A 61 -11.48 15.06 10.57
N MET A 62 -11.11 16.34 10.45
CA MET A 62 -11.02 17.01 9.14
C MET A 62 -9.96 16.38 8.27
N TYR A 63 -8.77 16.14 8.81
CA TYR A 63 -7.68 15.51 8.07
C TYR A 63 -8.09 14.13 7.55
N GLY A 64 -8.62 13.28 8.43
CA GLY A 64 -9.06 11.95 8.03
C GLY A 64 -10.25 11.94 7.09
N GLY A 65 -11.21 12.84 7.28
CA GLY A 65 -12.37 12.97 6.40
C GLY A 65 -11.99 13.40 4.98
N VAL A 66 -11.22 14.49 4.87
CA VAL A 66 -10.77 14.99 3.55
C VAL A 66 -9.79 14.01 2.89
N PHE A 67 -8.91 13.41 3.67
CA PHE A 67 -7.98 12.40 3.16
C PHE A 67 -8.70 11.13 2.70
N ALA A 68 -9.75 10.68 3.40
CA ALA A 68 -10.57 9.55 2.98
C ALA A 68 -11.28 9.81 1.65
N ILE A 69 -11.80 11.03 1.47
CA ILE A 69 -12.40 11.47 0.20
C ILE A 69 -11.33 11.47 -0.90
N TYR A 70 -10.14 12.03 -0.62
CA TYR A 70 -9.04 12.07 -1.57
C TYR A 70 -8.62 10.67 -2.03
N VAL A 71 -8.39 9.74 -1.11
CA VAL A 71 -7.96 8.36 -1.43
C VAL A 71 -9.05 7.58 -2.19
N ARG A 72 -10.33 7.89 -1.97
CA ARG A 72 -11.44 7.27 -2.71
C ARG A 72 -11.43 7.63 -4.20
N PHE A 73 -11.07 8.86 -4.53
CA PHE A 73 -10.99 9.33 -5.92
C PHE A 73 -9.61 9.09 -6.56
N PHE A 74 -8.56 9.15 -5.75
CA PHE A 74 -7.17 9.02 -6.18
C PHE A 74 -6.44 7.98 -5.31
N PRO A 75 -6.61 6.67 -5.60
CA PRO A 75 -5.96 5.63 -4.80
C PRO A 75 -4.44 5.72 -4.91
N ILE A 76 -3.77 5.75 -3.76
CA ILE A 76 -2.32 5.86 -3.63
C ILE A 76 -1.70 4.48 -3.81
N ARG A 77 -1.56 4.02 -5.07
CA ARG A 77 -0.92 2.71 -5.38
C ARG A 77 0.59 2.82 -5.60
N HIS A 78 1.03 3.95 -6.13
CA HIS A 78 2.44 4.27 -6.37
C HIS A 78 2.68 5.71 -5.96
N PHE A 79 3.85 5.95 -5.39
CA PHE A 79 4.23 7.32 -5.05
C PHE A 79 4.43 8.14 -6.33
N ARG A 80 3.73 9.29 -6.41
CA ARG A 80 3.90 10.30 -7.46
C ARG A 80 4.10 11.66 -6.81
N LEU A 81 5.03 12.44 -7.36
CA LEU A 81 5.27 13.82 -6.88
C LEU A 81 4.01 14.70 -6.96
N GLU A 82 3.09 14.40 -7.86
CA GLU A 82 1.80 15.10 -7.99
C GLU A 82 0.94 15.00 -6.72
N GLN A 83 1.17 14.00 -5.88
CA GLN A 83 0.43 13.80 -4.61
C GLN A 83 0.90 14.76 -3.50
N PHE A 84 2.04 15.44 -3.69
CA PHE A 84 2.56 16.39 -2.72
C PHE A 84 1.58 17.54 -2.44
N LEU A 85 1.07 18.18 -3.49
CA LEU A 85 0.15 19.32 -3.37
C LEU A 85 -1.18 18.97 -2.69
N PRO A 86 -1.87 17.88 -3.06
CA PRO A 86 -3.07 17.45 -2.34
C PRO A 86 -2.83 17.14 -0.87
N ILE A 87 -1.77 16.41 -0.52
CA ILE A 87 -1.45 16.08 0.88
C ILE A 87 -1.16 17.35 1.67
N LEU A 88 -0.38 18.27 1.12
CA LEU A 88 -0.12 19.59 1.72
C LEU A 88 -1.41 20.39 1.92
N GLY A 89 -2.28 20.43 0.91
CA GLY A 89 -3.56 21.13 0.98
C GLY A 89 -4.46 20.57 2.08
N ILE A 90 -4.53 19.25 2.21
CA ILE A 90 -5.29 18.57 3.27
C ILE A 90 -4.74 18.93 4.65
N ASP A 91 -3.40 18.91 4.82
CA ASP A 91 -2.76 19.28 6.10
C ASP A 91 -3.02 20.76 6.45
N VAL A 92 -2.87 21.67 5.51
CA VAL A 92 -3.11 23.11 5.73
C VAL A 92 -4.57 23.39 6.09
N ILE A 93 -5.54 22.81 5.35
CA ILE A 93 -6.97 23.00 5.63
C ILE A 93 -7.32 22.44 7.01
N SER A 94 -6.81 21.29 7.36
CA SER A 94 -7.10 20.66 8.66
C SER A 94 -6.52 21.45 9.84
N ASN A 95 -5.28 21.93 9.70
CA ASN A 95 -4.67 22.82 10.69
C ASN A 95 -5.39 24.17 10.79
N LEU A 96 -5.86 24.72 9.66
CA LEU A 96 -6.64 25.96 9.66
C LEU A 96 -7.95 25.77 10.43
N THR A 97 -8.63 24.62 10.25
CA THR A 97 -9.85 24.29 11.00
C THR A 97 -9.58 24.22 12.50
N GLU A 98 -8.49 23.58 12.94
CA GLU A 98 -8.09 23.52 14.35
C GLU A 98 -7.89 24.94 14.92
N ILE A 99 -7.10 25.77 14.22
CA ILE A 99 -6.78 27.12 14.69
C ILE A 99 -8.02 28.01 14.66
N PHE A 100 -8.90 27.83 13.68
CA PHE A 100 -10.17 28.55 13.63
C PHE A 100 -11.07 28.22 14.84
N VAL A 101 -11.15 26.97 15.25
CA VAL A 101 -11.87 26.56 16.45
C VAL A 101 -11.23 27.16 17.71
N ARG A 102 -9.91 27.32 17.72
CA ARG A 102 -9.15 27.81 18.88
C ARG A 102 -9.15 29.34 19.00
N LEU A 103 -9.00 30.08 17.90
CA LEU A 103 -8.80 31.54 17.85
C LEU A 103 -9.93 32.30 17.14
N GLY A 104 -10.91 31.61 16.56
CA GLY A 104 -11.95 32.24 15.76
C GLY A 104 -11.39 32.95 14.52
N THR A 105 -11.87 34.20 14.30
CA THR A 105 -11.46 35.01 13.13
C THR A 105 -9.99 35.43 13.14
N ASP A 106 -9.34 35.45 14.30
CA ASP A 106 -7.91 35.81 14.45
C ASP A 106 -6.97 34.75 13.82
N ALA A 107 -7.53 33.56 13.53
CA ALA A 107 -6.83 32.50 12.76
C ALA A 107 -6.40 32.95 11.34
N LEU A 108 -7.09 33.93 10.76
CA LEU A 108 -6.86 34.38 9.37
C LEU A 108 -5.77 35.45 9.24
N THR A 109 -4.97 35.70 10.27
CA THR A 109 -3.83 36.60 10.17
C THR A 109 -2.74 36.03 9.28
N THR A 110 -2.11 36.90 8.48
CA THR A 110 -1.03 36.51 7.54
C THR A 110 0.11 35.75 8.24
N ALA A 111 0.43 36.16 9.48
CA ALA A 111 1.49 35.52 10.27
C ALA A 111 1.13 34.06 10.64
N VAL A 112 -0.13 33.80 11.01
CA VAL A 112 -0.62 32.45 11.32
C VAL A 112 -0.64 31.58 10.07
N LEU A 113 -1.16 32.10 8.96
CA LEU A 113 -1.19 31.38 7.67
C LEU A 113 0.21 31.01 7.18
N LEU A 114 1.17 31.94 7.28
CA LEU A 114 2.55 31.67 6.89
C LEU A 114 3.17 30.54 7.72
N ARG A 115 2.98 30.57 9.05
CA ARG A 115 3.48 29.50 9.95
C ARG A 115 2.83 28.15 9.62
N LEU A 116 1.52 28.13 9.35
CA LEU A 116 0.81 26.93 8.95
C LEU A 116 1.39 26.29 7.68
N VAL A 117 1.62 27.12 6.66
CA VAL A 117 2.17 26.65 5.38
C VAL A 117 3.59 26.10 5.59
N ILE A 118 4.44 26.78 6.35
CA ILE A 118 5.81 26.32 6.62
C ILE A 118 5.81 24.97 7.35
N VAL A 119 4.99 24.85 8.40
CA VAL A 119 4.87 23.59 9.16
C VAL A 119 4.26 22.49 8.30
N GLY A 120 3.25 22.81 7.49
CA GLY A 120 2.61 21.89 6.55
C GLY A 120 3.60 21.36 5.49
N ILE A 121 4.43 22.24 4.93
CA ILE A 121 5.50 21.84 4.00
C ILE A 121 6.44 20.85 4.68
N GLY A 122 6.92 21.15 5.89
CA GLY A 122 7.84 20.25 6.62
C GLY A 122 7.25 18.87 6.87
N ARG A 123 5.98 18.81 7.29
CA ARG A 123 5.26 17.54 7.51
C ARG A 123 5.05 16.77 6.20
N THR A 124 4.63 17.47 5.15
CA THR A 124 4.37 16.86 3.85
C THR A 124 5.66 16.33 3.23
N VAL A 125 6.77 17.07 3.31
CA VAL A 125 8.08 16.60 2.86
C VAL A 125 8.47 15.32 3.59
N LEU A 126 8.31 15.27 4.91
CA LEU A 126 8.61 14.07 5.69
C LEU A 126 7.73 12.89 5.29
N ALA A 127 6.42 13.09 5.12
CA ALA A 127 5.50 12.06 4.66
C ALA A 127 5.87 11.55 3.26
N VAL A 128 6.20 12.45 2.35
CA VAL A 128 6.61 12.14 0.97
C VAL A 128 7.93 11.37 0.93
N VAL A 129 8.92 11.77 1.71
CA VAL A 129 10.20 11.04 1.81
C VAL A 129 9.99 9.62 2.32
N LEU A 130 9.14 9.46 3.34
CA LEU A 130 8.79 8.12 3.84
C LEU A 130 8.05 7.30 2.79
N LEU A 131 7.02 7.85 2.13
CA LEU A 131 6.29 7.17 1.06
C LEU A 131 7.21 6.75 -0.08
N ALA A 132 8.08 7.65 -0.55
CA ALA A 132 9.04 7.37 -1.60
C ALA A 132 10.04 6.27 -1.18
N SER A 133 10.48 6.29 0.07
CA SER A 133 11.37 5.27 0.62
C SER A 133 10.70 3.90 0.66
N PHE A 134 9.44 3.83 1.11
CA PHE A 134 8.68 2.59 1.14
C PHE A 134 8.34 2.07 -0.26
N ASP A 135 8.00 2.96 -1.21
CA ASP A 135 7.74 2.57 -2.60
C ASP A 135 9.01 1.99 -3.25
N ALA A 136 10.15 2.66 -3.09
CA ALA A 136 11.44 2.18 -3.58
C ALA A 136 11.83 0.83 -2.94
N TYR A 137 11.60 0.66 -1.64
CA TYR A 137 11.90 -0.58 -0.92
C TYR A 137 10.92 -1.70 -1.32
N GLY A 138 9.61 -1.41 -1.40
CA GLY A 138 8.57 -2.32 -1.85
C GLY A 138 8.80 -2.82 -3.27
N LEU A 139 9.15 -1.93 -4.20
CA LEU A 139 9.52 -2.30 -5.57
C LEU A 139 10.76 -3.21 -5.61
N SER A 140 11.72 -3.03 -4.71
CA SER A 140 12.91 -3.91 -4.66
C SER A 140 12.58 -5.32 -4.20
N ILE A 141 11.66 -5.48 -3.25
CA ILE A 141 11.19 -6.79 -2.75
C ILE A 141 10.33 -7.49 -3.81
N LEU A 142 9.38 -6.78 -4.41
CA LEU A 142 8.51 -7.31 -5.47
C LEU A 142 9.33 -7.78 -6.68
N ARG A 143 10.32 -6.99 -7.11
CA ARG A 143 11.23 -7.39 -8.20
C ARG A 143 12.01 -8.67 -7.86
N LYS A 144 12.37 -8.88 -6.61
CA LYS A 144 13.07 -10.09 -6.17
C LYS A 144 12.14 -11.31 -6.21
N ASP A 145 10.91 -11.17 -5.74
CA ASP A 145 9.90 -12.24 -5.78
C ASP A 145 9.48 -12.58 -7.22
N ASP A 146 9.29 -11.57 -8.07
CA ASP A 146 8.99 -11.77 -9.50
C ASP A 146 10.12 -12.49 -10.22
N ARG A 147 11.39 -12.17 -9.92
CA ARG A 147 12.54 -12.89 -10.46
C ARG A 147 12.56 -14.36 -10.04
N ILE A 148 12.20 -14.65 -8.78
CA ILE A 148 12.14 -16.03 -8.27
C ILE A 148 11.00 -16.79 -8.95
N ARG A 149 9.82 -16.18 -9.07
CA ARG A 149 8.67 -16.76 -9.79
C ARG A 149 8.97 -17.00 -11.27
N TYR A 150 9.59 -16.02 -11.93
CA TYR A 150 9.98 -16.13 -13.33
C TYR A 150 11.00 -17.25 -13.57
N ARG A 151 12.00 -17.38 -12.69
CA ARG A 151 12.94 -18.53 -12.73
C ARG A 151 12.24 -19.87 -12.55
N LYS A 152 11.31 -19.99 -11.61
CA LYS A 152 10.52 -21.22 -11.41
C LYS A 152 9.69 -21.56 -12.66
N LEU A 153 9.03 -20.59 -13.28
CA LEU A 153 8.29 -20.78 -14.52
C LEU A 153 9.17 -21.23 -15.67
N LEU A 154 10.36 -20.63 -15.83
CA LEU A 154 11.33 -21.05 -16.85
C LEU A 154 11.81 -22.50 -16.64
N LEU A 155 12.10 -22.89 -15.40
CA LEU A 155 12.48 -24.27 -15.07
C LEU A 155 11.35 -25.25 -15.38
N LEU A 156 10.12 -24.96 -14.98
CA LEU A 156 8.95 -25.80 -15.29
C LEU A 156 8.73 -25.92 -16.79
N THR A 157 8.82 -24.81 -17.53
CA THR A 157 8.67 -24.81 -18.98
C THR A 157 9.77 -25.64 -19.66
N SER A 158 11.01 -25.56 -19.16
CA SER A 158 12.13 -26.35 -19.65
C SER A 158 11.93 -27.85 -19.38
N GLN A 159 11.45 -28.21 -18.18
CA GLN A 159 11.12 -29.59 -17.83
C GLN A 159 10.00 -30.14 -18.71
N LEU A 160 8.90 -29.40 -18.87
CA LEU A 160 7.80 -29.80 -19.76
C LEU A 160 8.26 -29.98 -21.18
N LYS A 161 9.10 -29.09 -21.70
CA LYS A 161 9.67 -29.23 -23.05
C LYS A 161 10.52 -30.50 -23.19
N SER A 162 11.31 -30.81 -22.18
CA SER A 162 12.11 -32.05 -22.15
C SER A 162 11.22 -33.29 -22.11
N GLU A 163 10.15 -33.29 -21.31
CA GLU A 163 9.20 -34.40 -21.26
C GLU A 163 8.46 -34.62 -22.60
N VAL A 164 8.03 -33.51 -23.24
CA VAL A 164 7.40 -33.60 -24.57
C VAL A 164 8.35 -34.19 -25.62
N ILE A 165 9.62 -33.78 -25.60
CA ILE A 165 10.63 -34.36 -26.53
C ILE A 165 10.81 -35.84 -26.23
N TRP A 166 10.87 -36.23 -24.95
CA TRP A 166 11.01 -37.63 -24.55
C TRP A 166 9.80 -38.48 -24.95
N MET A 167 8.57 -37.94 -24.74
CA MET A 167 7.33 -38.58 -25.19
C MET A 167 7.31 -38.77 -26.70
N ASN A 168 7.64 -37.76 -27.49
CA ASN A 168 7.68 -37.87 -28.95
C ASN A 168 8.68 -38.93 -29.40
N LYS A 169 9.87 -39.01 -28.78
CA LYS A 169 10.86 -40.04 -29.08
C LYS A 169 10.37 -41.44 -28.73
N ASN A 170 9.66 -41.59 -27.61
CA ASN A 170 9.06 -42.86 -27.22
C ASN A 170 7.93 -43.29 -28.19
N THR A 171 7.08 -42.35 -28.59
CA THR A 171 6.01 -42.60 -29.57
C THR A 171 6.60 -43.09 -30.89
N SER A 172 7.62 -42.42 -31.42
CA SER A 172 8.31 -42.86 -32.64
C SER A 172 8.92 -44.26 -32.52
N ARG A 173 9.52 -44.59 -31.36
CA ARG A 173 10.03 -45.95 -31.10
C ARG A 173 8.93 -47.00 -31.05
N ILE A 174 7.78 -46.69 -30.45
CA ILE A 174 6.62 -47.61 -30.43
C ILE A 174 6.11 -47.83 -31.83
N GLU A 175 5.98 -46.80 -32.65
CA GLU A 175 5.57 -46.90 -34.05
C GLU A 175 6.53 -47.78 -34.87
N GLU A 176 7.84 -47.59 -34.72
CA GLU A 176 8.87 -48.39 -35.36
C GLU A 176 8.79 -49.88 -34.94
N THR A 177 8.63 -50.13 -33.63
CA THR A 177 8.48 -51.49 -33.09
C THR A 177 7.19 -52.15 -33.60
N MET A 178 6.09 -51.43 -33.68
CA MET A 178 4.84 -51.92 -34.24
C MET A 178 4.99 -52.26 -35.74
N ALA A 179 5.66 -51.40 -36.51
CA ALA A 179 5.91 -51.66 -37.94
C ALA A 179 6.74 -52.91 -38.17
N VAL A 180 7.80 -53.12 -37.38
CA VAL A 180 8.65 -54.34 -37.44
C VAL A 180 7.84 -55.57 -37.02
N SER A 181 7.04 -55.48 -35.97
CA SER A 181 6.18 -56.59 -35.52
C SER A 181 5.15 -56.99 -36.58
N TYR A 182 4.59 -56.03 -37.27
CA TYR A 182 3.61 -56.22 -38.32
C TYR A 182 4.27 -56.90 -39.60
N SER A 183 5.46 -56.45 -39.92
CA SER A 183 6.23 -57.10 -41.05
C SER A 183 6.58 -58.56 -40.73
N LEU A 184 7.05 -58.86 -39.52
CA LEU A 184 7.34 -60.21 -39.04
C LEU A 184 6.09 -61.11 -39.04
N PHE A 185 4.94 -60.59 -38.57
CA PHE A 185 3.67 -61.31 -38.58
C PHE A 185 3.26 -61.67 -40.03
N ASN A 186 3.39 -60.76 -40.97
CA ASN A 186 3.08 -61.01 -42.38
C ASN A 186 4.02 -62.02 -43.03
N GLU A 187 5.32 -62.02 -42.68
CA GLU A 187 6.28 -63.00 -43.15
C GLU A 187 5.99 -64.42 -42.61
N LEU A 188 5.57 -64.52 -41.34
CA LEU A 188 5.19 -65.79 -40.72
C LEU A 188 3.93 -66.38 -41.40
N ASN A 189 2.90 -65.58 -41.58
CA ASN A 189 1.65 -65.98 -42.25
C ASN A 189 1.91 -66.41 -43.73
N ALA A 190 2.82 -65.76 -44.43
CA ALA A 190 3.17 -66.15 -45.81
C ALA A 190 3.90 -67.45 -45.84
N LYS A 191 4.63 -67.84 -44.79
CA LYS A 191 5.34 -69.16 -44.71
C LYS A 191 4.43 -70.31 -44.24
N GLU A 192 3.38 -70.07 -43.50
CA GLU A 192 2.39 -71.10 -43.09
C GLU A 192 1.36 -71.39 -44.17
N GLY A 193 1.20 -70.57 -45.19
CA GLY A 193 0.25 -70.71 -46.28
C GLY A 193 0.85 -71.44 -47.52
N MET A 194 2.10 -71.95 -47.45
CA MET A 194 2.75 -72.78 -48.46
C MET A 194 2.88 -74.23 -47.96
#